data_65d498df9297073093f8daf4bca2be1a
#
_entry.id   65d498df9297073093f8daf4bca2be1a
#
_cell.length_a   1.000
_cell.length_b   1.000
_cell.length_c   1.000
_cell.angle_alpha   90.00
_cell.angle_beta   90.00
_cell.angle_gamma   90.00
#
_symmetry.space_group_name_H-M   'P 1'
#
loop_
_entity.id
_entity.type
_entity.pdbx_description
1 polymer ?
#
loop_
_entity_poly.entity_id
_entity_poly.type
_entity_poly.pdbx_seq_one_letter_code
_entity_poly.pdbx_strand_id
1 'polypeptide(L)'
;MAAKTVLNIEVGDRLTKVCHSAKKGKRRQILNSFLFPTPDQTVSDGLIVDPKTLADALREQLALHHASSARNVTFTLSTSKVASREVLLPPIKEQRLKEAVETNAKDYFPVDMSNYQVAFNLLEHVTSPEPACRVLVMAAPKPLLVGYSRLAEQASLVLDAIDYSGNSQYQVLRSMPGDKLTMYVDVNVGSTTVSFMRGPTLLLQRMFNFGGDELITAARTASGGDGSYLEALELACDETRLAGVLSDEDRDDAISRLVTGI
;
A
#
# COMPACT_ATOMS: atom_id res chain seq x y z
N MET A 1 -26.05 -3.06 -19.64
CA MET A 1 -24.58 -2.89 -19.71
C MET A 1 -23.99 -3.60 -18.51
N ALA A 2 -23.00 -4.49 -18.70
CA ALA A 2 -22.29 -5.09 -17.58
C ALA A 2 -21.62 -3.98 -16.75
N ALA A 3 -21.65 -4.12 -15.42
CA ALA A 3 -20.99 -3.16 -14.54
C ALA A 3 -19.48 -3.17 -14.83
N LYS A 4 -18.87 -1.99 -14.97
CA LYS A 4 -17.42 -1.88 -15.14
C LYS A 4 -16.74 -2.42 -13.86
N THR A 5 -16.02 -3.53 -13.99
CA THR A 5 -15.26 -4.13 -12.90
C THR A 5 -13.81 -3.65 -12.92
N VAL A 6 -13.19 -3.61 -11.76
CA VAL A 6 -11.81 -3.18 -11.56
C VAL A 6 -11.11 -4.12 -10.60
N LEU A 7 -9.89 -4.48 -10.92
CA LEU A 7 -8.95 -5.14 -10.02
C LEU A 7 -8.19 -4.07 -9.25
N ASN A 8 -8.19 -4.16 -7.94
CA ASN A 8 -7.32 -3.36 -7.07
C ASN A 8 -6.27 -4.33 -6.53
N ILE A 9 -5.02 -4.11 -6.88
CA ILE A 9 -3.92 -5.05 -6.61
C ILE A 9 -2.84 -4.32 -5.83
N GLU A 10 -2.52 -4.84 -4.66
CA GLU A 10 -1.34 -4.47 -3.89
C GLU A 10 -0.28 -5.56 -4.07
N VAL A 11 0.86 -5.18 -4.62
CA VAL A 11 1.98 -6.07 -4.85
C VAL A 11 3.01 -5.85 -3.76
N GLY A 12 3.17 -6.82 -2.89
CA GLY A 12 4.21 -6.85 -1.87
C GLY A 12 5.29 -7.88 -2.20
N ASP A 13 6.41 -7.80 -1.48
CA ASP A 13 7.58 -8.67 -1.70
C ASP A 13 7.28 -10.15 -1.39
N ARG A 14 6.35 -10.41 -0.47
CA ARG A 14 5.96 -11.77 -0.03
C ARG A 14 4.55 -12.16 -0.46
N LEU A 15 3.63 -11.20 -0.47
CA LEU A 15 2.22 -11.44 -0.77
C LEU A 15 1.71 -10.41 -1.76
N THR A 16 0.98 -10.89 -2.75
CA THR A 16 0.16 -10.07 -3.65
C THR A 16 -1.30 -10.20 -3.23
N LYS A 17 -1.96 -9.07 -2.97
CA LYS A 17 -3.37 -8.99 -2.56
C LYS A 17 -4.22 -8.47 -3.70
N VAL A 18 -5.33 -9.13 -3.98
CA VAL A 18 -6.24 -8.77 -5.08
C VAL A 18 -7.65 -8.55 -4.52
N CYS A 19 -8.24 -7.42 -4.88
CA CYS A 19 -9.65 -7.13 -4.64
C CYS A 19 -10.34 -6.85 -5.97
N HIS A 20 -11.25 -7.75 -6.38
CA HIS A 20 -12.10 -7.58 -7.55
C HIS A 20 -13.38 -6.85 -7.14
N SER A 21 -13.64 -5.71 -7.72
CA SER A 21 -14.77 -4.85 -7.37
C SER A 21 -15.54 -4.37 -8.58
N ALA A 22 -16.84 -4.06 -8.38
CA ALA A 22 -17.70 -3.43 -9.38
C ALA A 22 -18.28 -2.11 -8.86
N LYS A 23 -18.46 -1.13 -9.75
CA LYS A 23 -19.15 0.12 -9.43
C LYS A 23 -20.67 -0.13 -9.49
N LYS A 24 -21.38 0.10 -8.37
CA LYS A 24 -22.84 0.01 -8.27
C LYS A 24 -23.39 1.35 -7.80
N GLY A 25 -23.75 2.21 -8.76
CA GLY A 25 -24.16 3.59 -8.46
C GLY A 25 -23.01 4.39 -7.83
N LYS A 26 -23.24 4.93 -6.63
CA LYS A 26 -22.23 5.66 -5.85
C LYS A 26 -21.33 4.77 -4.96
N ARG A 27 -21.62 3.47 -4.87
CA ARG A 27 -20.88 2.51 -4.03
C ARG A 27 -20.07 1.57 -4.89
N ARG A 28 -19.00 1.01 -4.28
CA ARG A 28 -18.29 -0.14 -4.82
C ARG A 28 -18.77 -1.40 -4.11
N GLN A 29 -18.98 -2.46 -4.87
CA GLN A 29 -19.28 -3.79 -4.38
C GLN A 29 -18.04 -4.65 -4.57
N ILE A 30 -17.56 -5.27 -3.51
CA ILE A 30 -16.51 -6.29 -3.59
C ILE A 30 -17.18 -7.56 -4.13
N LEU A 31 -16.66 -8.08 -5.23
CA LEU A 31 -17.11 -9.30 -5.87
C LEU A 31 -16.32 -10.49 -5.36
N ASN A 32 -15.00 -10.31 -5.20
CA ASN A 32 -14.08 -11.30 -4.68
C ASN A 32 -12.84 -10.61 -4.10
N SER A 33 -12.17 -11.27 -3.15
CA SER A 33 -10.86 -10.87 -2.68
C SER A 33 -10.05 -12.11 -2.33
N PHE A 34 -8.78 -12.10 -2.66
CA PHE A 34 -7.85 -13.19 -2.40
C PHE A 34 -6.42 -12.65 -2.32
N LEU A 35 -5.54 -13.47 -1.80
CA LEU A 35 -4.11 -13.21 -1.76
C LEU A 35 -3.36 -14.46 -2.22
N PHE A 36 -2.13 -14.26 -2.71
CA PHE A 36 -1.25 -15.35 -3.09
C PHE A 36 0.21 -14.97 -2.83
N PRO A 37 1.10 -15.96 -2.63
CA PRO A 37 2.52 -15.70 -2.49
C PRO A 37 3.06 -15.01 -3.75
N THR A 38 3.73 -13.88 -3.57
CA THR A 38 4.48 -13.25 -4.65
C THR A 38 5.64 -14.18 -5.02
N PRO A 39 5.81 -14.53 -6.31
CA PRO A 39 6.92 -15.39 -6.72
C PRO A 39 8.26 -14.80 -6.27
N ASP A 40 9.14 -15.64 -5.74
CA ASP A 40 10.43 -15.24 -5.21
C ASP A 40 11.24 -14.42 -6.22
N GLN A 41 11.94 -13.41 -5.73
CA GLN A 41 12.81 -12.52 -6.51
C GLN A 41 12.11 -11.72 -7.62
N THR A 42 10.78 -11.69 -7.67
CA THR A 42 10.05 -10.89 -8.67
C THR A 42 9.80 -9.44 -8.22
N VAL A 43 9.84 -9.20 -6.91
CA VAL A 43 9.62 -7.89 -6.29
C VAL A 43 10.67 -7.63 -5.21
N SER A 44 11.13 -6.39 -5.10
CA SER A 44 12.06 -5.95 -4.05
C SER A 44 11.72 -4.54 -3.59
N ASP A 45 11.22 -4.40 -2.37
CA ASP A 45 10.68 -3.14 -1.79
C ASP A 45 9.77 -2.42 -2.82
N GLY A 46 8.75 -3.17 -3.30
CA GLY A 46 7.78 -2.71 -4.27
C GLY A 46 8.29 -2.51 -5.70
N LEU A 47 9.59 -2.60 -5.97
CA LEU A 47 10.12 -2.56 -7.33
C LEU A 47 9.90 -3.90 -8.03
N ILE A 48 9.19 -3.89 -9.16
CA ILE A 48 9.00 -5.09 -10.00
C ILE A 48 10.31 -5.41 -10.71
N VAL A 49 10.96 -6.51 -10.33
CA VAL A 49 12.23 -6.99 -10.87
C VAL A 49 12.01 -7.93 -12.06
N ASP A 50 11.06 -8.87 -11.93
CA ASP A 50 10.65 -9.77 -13.01
C ASP A 50 9.14 -9.64 -13.26
N PRO A 51 8.74 -8.70 -14.12
CA PRO A 51 7.32 -8.49 -14.44
C PRO A 51 6.69 -9.66 -15.19
N LYS A 52 7.48 -10.50 -15.88
CA LYS A 52 6.94 -11.63 -16.64
C LYS A 52 6.47 -12.75 -15.71
N THR A 53 7.34 -13.21 -14.83
CA THR A 53 7.02 -14.29 -13.87
C THR A 53 5.85 -13.87 -12.97
N LEU A 54 5.86 -12.61 -12.51
CA LEU A 54 4.76 -12.08 -11.68
C LEU A 54 3.44 -11.97 -12.46
N ALA A 55 3.48 -11.58 -13.75
CA ALA A 55 2.29 -11.51 -14.60
C ALA A 55 1.71 -12.90 -14.88
N ASP A 56 2.56 -13.90 -15.07
CA ASP A 56 2.14 -15.29 -15.29
C ASP A 56 1.40 -15.81 -14.04
N ALA A 57 1.97 -15.62 -12.86
CA ALA A 57 1.34 -15.99 -11.59
C ALA A 57 0.02 -15.21 -11.37
N LEU A 58 0.01 -13.92 -11.65
CA LEU A 58 -1.21 -13.11 -11.49
C LEU A 58 -2.33 -13.62 -12.42
N ARG A 59 -2.05 -13.94 -13.69
CA ARG A 59 -3.06 -14.49 -14.61
C ARG A 59 -3.61 -15.82 -14.14
N GLU A 60 -2.76 -16.71 -13.63
CA GLU A 60 -3.15 -17.99 -13.07
C GLU A 60 -4.11 -17.79 -11.88
N GLN A 61 -3.75 -16.93 -10.95
CA GLN A 61 -4.57 -16.64 -9.77
C GLN A 61 -5.89 -15.95 -10.13
N LEU A 62 -5.89 -15.04 -11.11
CA LEU A 62 -7.13 -14.44 -11.62
C LEU A 62 -8.05 -15.48 -12.25
N ALA A 63 -7.52 -16.49 -12.92
CA ALA A 63 -8.29 -17.59 -13.49
C ALA A 63 -8.86 -18.49 -12.39
N LEU A 64 -8.04 -18.88 -11.42
CA LEU A 64 -8.42 -19.74 -10.29
C LEU A 64 -9.57 -19.11 -9.48
N HIS A 65 -9.50 -17.79 -9.28
CA HIS A 65 -10.50 -17.04 -8.49
C HIS A 65 -11.62 -16.41 -9.34
N HIS A 66 -11.81 -16.85 -10.58
CA HIS A 66 -12.88 -16.39 -11.49
C HIS A 66 -12.91 -14.87 -11.72
N ALA A 67 -11.75 -14.20 -11.66
CA ALA A 67 -11.61 -12.76 -11.85
C ALA A 67 -11.03 -12.36 -13.23
N SER A 68 -10.77 -13.32 -14.13
CA SER A 68 -10.15 -13.09 -15.45
C SER A 68 -10.96 -12.21 -16.40
N SER A 69 -12.26 -12.00 -16.12
CA SER A 69 -13.11 -11.12 -16.93
C SER A 69 -12.82 -9.63 -16.68
N ALA A 70 -12.23 -9.28 -15.55
CA ALA A 70 -11.83 -7.91 -15.24
C ALA A 70 -10.56 -7.55 -16.04
N ARG A 71 -10.60 -6.42 -16.73
CA ARG A 71 -9.48 -5.94 -17.57
C ARG A 71 -8.80 -4.72 -16.97
N ASN A 72 -9.52 -3.90 -16.23
CA ASN A 72 -9.00 -2.68 -15.65
C ASN A 72 -8.32 -2.98 -14.30
N VAL A 73 -7.14 -2.41 -14.09
CA VAL A 73 -6.38 -2.56 -12.85
C VAL A 73 -5.96 -1.21 -12.27
N THR A 74 -6.08 -1.10 -10.96
CA THR A 74 -5.42 -0.08 -10.14
C THR A 74 -4.42 -0.80 -9.25
N PHE A 75 -3.15 -0.40 -9.33
CA PHE A 75 -2.13 -0.90 -8.41
C PHE A 75 -1.99 0.02 -7.22
N THR A 76 -1.73 -0.56 -6.05
CA THR A 76 -1.35 0.17 -4.84
C THR A 76 0.10 -0.15 -4.51
N LEU A 77 0.91 0.90 -4.43
CA LEU A 77 2.32 0.81 -4.04
C LEU A 77 2.44 0.75 -2.52
N SER A 78 3.07 -0.30 -2.02
CA SER A 78 3.48 -0.42 -0.61
C SER A 78 5.00 -0.53 -0.58
N THR A 79 5.68 0.61 -0.47
CA THR A 79 7.14 0.73 -0.61
C THR A 79 7.65 1.96 0.09
N SER A 80 8.84 1.87 0.67
CA SER A 80 9.57 3.01 1.25
C SER A 80 10.12 3.98 0.22
N LYS A 81 10.18 3.57 -1.06
CA LYS A 81 10.75 4.38 -2.15
C LYS A 81 9.88 5.58 -2.55
N VAL A 82 8.60 5.58 -2.17
CA VAL A 82 7.73 6.75 -2.36
C VAL A 82 7.93 7.72 -1.22
N ALA A 83 8.59 8.84 -1.51
CA ALA A 83 8.70 9.92 -0.56
C ALA A 83 7.37 10.67 -0.45
N SER A 84 6.93 10.99 0.76
CA SER A 84 5.74 11.80 1.00
C SER A 84 6.03 12.93 1.99
N ARG A 85 5.45 14.09 1.75
CA ARG A 85 5.61 15.27 2.60
C ARG A 85 4.35 16.12 2.61
N GLU A 86 3.94 16.54 3.80
CA GLU A 86 2.94 17.58 3.94
C GLU A 86 3.56 18.95 3.72
N VAL A 87 2.90 19.78 2.93
CA VAL A 87 3.31 21.16 2.65
C VAL A 87 2.11 22.10 2.82
N LEU A 88 2.40 23.32 3.26
CA LEU A 88 1.43 24.41 3.28
C LEU A 88 1.71 25.30 2.07
N LEU A 89 0.72 25.43 1.21
CA LEU A 89 0.74 26.34 0.06
C LEU A 89 -0.11 27.56 0.37
N PRO A 90 0.18 28.72 -0.24
CA PRO A 90 -0.72 29.86 -0.18
C PRO A 90 -2.15 29.49 -0.60
N PRO A 91 -3.17 30.25 -0.21
CA PRO A 91 -4.56 29.99 -0.60
C PRO A 91 -4.71 30.17 -2.13
N ILE A 92 -4.70 29.06 -2.84
CA ILE A 92 -4.82 28.99 -4.30
C ILE A 92 -6.00 28.11 -4.70
N LYS A 93 -6.54 28.35 -5.89
CA LYS A 93 -7.63 27.52 -6.43
C LYS A 93 -7.13 26.10 -6.73
N GLU A 94 -7.97 25.09 -6.51
CA GLU A 94 -7.62 23.67 -6.71
C GLU A 94 -7.06 23.40 -8.11
N GLN A 95 -7.59 24.09 -9.15
CA GLN A 95 -7.11 23.92 -10.53
C GLN A 95 -5.63 24.32 -10.71
N ARG A 96 -5.08 25.17 -9.82
CA ARG A 96 -3.69 25.62 -9.87
C ARG A 96 -2.78 24.85 -8.92
N LEU A 97 -3.32 23.97 -8.08
CA LEU A 97 -2.52 23.17 -7.14
C LEU A 97 -1.50 22.31 -7.87
N LYS A 98 -1.90 21.69 -8.98
CA LYS A 98 -0.99 20.86 -9.79
C LYS A 98 0.25 21.64 -10.22
N GLU A 99 0.06 22.78 -10.85
CA GLU A 99 1.14 23.65 -11.32
C GLU A 99 2.04 24.10 -10.14
N ALA A 100 1.43 24.52 -9.03
CA ALA A 100 2.16 24.97 -7.85
C ALA A 100 3.00 23.84 -7.23
N VAL A 101 2.47 22.64 -7.13
CA VAL A 101 3.18 21.47 -6.58
C VAL A 101 4.32 21.05 -7.50
N GLU A 102 4.08 20.94 -8.83
CA GLU A 102 5.09 20.52 -9.78
C GLU A 102 6.25 21.53 -9.89
N THR A 103 5.96 22.83 -9.86
CA THR A 103 6.99 23.90 -9.92
C THR A 103 7.91 23.89 -8.69
N ASN A 104 7.35 23.63 -7.50
CA ASN A 104 8.10 23.68 -6.25
C ASN A 104 8.55 22.29 -5.76
N ALA A 105 8.36 21.23 -6.53
CA ALA A 105 8.65 19.87 -6.10
C ALA A 105 10.10 19.66 -5.61
N LYS A 106 11.07 20.32 -6.24
CA LYS A 106 12.49 20.29 -5.85
C LYS A 106 12.77 20.88 -4.46
N ASP A 107 11.89 21.76 -3.98
CA ASP A 107 12.03 22.38 -2.65
C ASP A 107 11.46 21.46 -1.56
N TYR A 108 10.63 20.49 -1.94
CA TYR A 108 10.02 19.53 -1.01
C TYR A 108 10.88 18.30 -0.79
N PHE A 109 11.64 17.88 -1.80
CA PHE A 109 12.42 16.65 -1.76
C PHE A 109 13.89 16.92 -2.15
N PRO A 110 14.87 16.46 -1.33
CA PRO A 110 16.30 16.65 -1.59
C PRO A 110 16.84 15.63 -2.59
N VAL A 111 16.16 15.45 -3.73
CA VAL A 111 16.50 14.48 -4.78
C VAL A 111 16.35 15.12 -6.16
N ASP A 112 16.99 14.52 -7.17
CA ASP A 112 16.80 14.94 -8.55
C ASP A 112 15.40 14.57 -9.06
N MET A 113 14.50 15.56 -9.05
CA MET A 113 13.11 15.39 -9.43
C MET A 113 12.90 14.97 -10.91
N SER A 114 13.93 15.06 -11.76
CA SER A 114 13.83 14.59 -13.16
C SER A 114 13.52 13.09 -13.25
N ASN A 115 13.92 12.32 -12.24
CA ASN A 115 13.72 10.87 -12.14
C ASN A 115 12.45 10.47 -11.36
N TYR A 116 11.64 11.45 -10.93
CA TYR A 116 10.45 11.21 -10.12
C TYR A 116 9.18 11.68 -10.82
N GLN A 117 8.09 11.00 -10.55
CA GLN A 117 6.73 11.45 -10.84
C GLN A 117 6.16 12.03 -9.54
N VAL A 118 5.64 13.24 -9.63
CA VAL A 118 4.99 13.92 -8.49
C VAL A 118 3.49 13.73 -8.58
N ALA A 119 2.87 13.44 -7.46
CA ALA A 119 1.44 13.46 -7.25
C ALA A 119 1.12 14.22 -5.96
N PHE A 120 -0.11 14.64 -5.79
CA PHE A 120 -0.53 15.34 -4.58
C PHE A 120 -1.98 15.03 -4.21
N ASN A 121 -2.28 15.24 -2.95
CA ASN A 121 -3.64 15.18 -2.43
C ASN A 121 -3.90 16.41 -1.55
N LEU A 122 -4.99 17.13 -1.82
CA LEU A 122 -5.42 18.23 -0.95
C LEU A 122 -6.01 17.64 0.32
N LEU A 123 -5.36 17.89 1.47
CA LEU A 123 -5.79 17.40 2.77
C LEU A 123 -6.88 18.29 3.35
N GLU A 124 -6.65 19.62 3.37
CA GLU A 124 -7.61 20.59 3.87
C GLU A 124 -7.33 22.02 3.37
N HIS A 125 -8.36 22.87 3.44
CA HIS A 125 -8.23 24.32 3.36
C HIS A 125 -8.14 24.88 4.78
N VAL A 126 -6.95 25.35 5.16
CA VAL A 126 -6.73 26.01 6.45
C VAL A 126 -7.27 27.44 6.35
N THR A 127 -8.06 27.86 7.34
CA THR A 127 -8.66 29.21 7.38
C THR A 127 -8.08 30.11 8.46
N SER A 128 -7.44 29.54 9.48
CA SER A 128 -6.90 30.29 10.64
C SER A 128 -5.63 29.59 11.14
N PRO A 129 -4.60 30.33 11.65
CA PRO A 129 -4.55 31.80 11.73
C PRO A 129 -4.33 32.48 10.38
N GLU A 130 -3.68 31.82 9.42
CA GLU A 130 -3.49 32.30 8.06
C GLU A 130 -4.08 31.32 7.05
N PRO A 131 -4.84 31.83 6.04
CA PRO A 131 -5.36 30.96 4.99
C PRO A 131 -4.26 30.22 4.24
N ALA A 132 -4.43 28.91 4.05
CA ALA A 132 -3.48 28.06 3.34
C ALA A 132 -4.19 26.82 2.75
N CYS A 133 -3.53 26.16 1.79
CA CYS A 133 -3.88 24.83 1.36
C CYS A 133 -2.87 23.83 1.95
N ARG A 134 -3.32 22.90 2.79
CA ARG A 134 -2.49 21.79 3.26
C ARG A 134 -2.55 20.66 2.24
N VAL A 135 -1.40 20.29 1.72
CA VAL A 135 -1.28 19.32 0.62
C VAL A 135 -0.29 18.22 1.01
N LEU A 136 -0.68 16.96 0.82
CA LEU A 136 0.24 15.83 0.85
C LEU A 136 0.85 15.69 -0.55
N VAL A 137 2.14 15.95 -0.66
CA VAL A 137 2.90 15.76 -1.90
C VAL A 137 3.62 14.43 -1.83
N MET A 138 3.58 13.68 -2.92
CA MET A 138 4.21 12.38 -3.06
C MET A 138 5.14 12.39 -4.27
N ALA A 139 6.31 11.77 -4.13
CA ALA A 139 7.28 11.61 -5.22
C ALA A 139 7.63 10.13 -5.36
N ALA A 140 7.26 9.54 -6.49
CA ALA A 140 7.53 8.15 -6.82
C ALA A 140 8.63 8.06 -7.90
N PRO A 141 9.65 7.19 -7.74
CA PRO A 141 10.65 6.97 -8.78
C PRO A 141 10.01 6.48 -10.08
N LYS A 142 10.35 7.09 -11.22
CA LYS A 142 9.84 6.68 -12.52
C LYS A 142 10.08 5.20 -12.86
N PRO A 143 11.26 4.60 -12.56
CA PRO A 143 11.49 3.17 -12.79
C PRO A 143 10.49 2.27 -12.04
N LEU A 144 10.09 2.65 -10.83
CA LEU A 144 9.06 1.96 -10.05
C LEU A 144 7.75 1.91 -10.85
N LEU A 145 7.27 3.07 -11.33
CA LEU A 145 6.00 3.17 -12.08
C LEU A 145 6.04 2.42 -13.41
N VAL A 146 7.20 2.45 -14.10
CA VAL A 146 7.42 1.68 -15.35
C VAL A 146 7.29 0.18 -15.10
N GLY A 147 7.80 -0.33 -13.96
CA GLY A 147 7.64 -1.73 -13.57
C GLY A 147 6.18 -2.16 -13.51
N TYR A 148 5.32 -1.38 -12.87
CA TYR A 148 3.88 -1.65 -12.78
C TYR A 148 3.16 -1.52 -14.12
N SER A 149 3.58 -0.59 -14.98
CA SER A 149 3.03 -0.49 -16.34
C SER A 149 3.35 -1.73 -17.16
N ARG A 150 4.59 -2.25 -17.06
CA ARG A 150 5.00 -3.49 -17.73
C ARG A 150 4.27 -4.72 -17.16
N LEU A 151 4.07 -4.77 -15.85
CA LEU A 151 3.30 -5.84 -15.20
C LEU A 151 1.87 -5.87 -15.75
N ALA A 152 1.19 -4.72 -15.83
CA ALA A 152 -0.15 -4.63 -16.41
C ALA A 152 -0.19 -5.12 -17.85
N GLU A 153 0.73 -4.66 -18.69
CA GLU A 153 0.84 -5.06 -20.10
C GLU A 153 1.03 -6.58 -20.23
N GLN A 154 1.98 -7.16 -19.49
CA GLN A 154 2.27 -8.59 -19.55
C GLN A 154 1.15 -9.44 -18.96
N ALA A 155 0.42 -8.94 -17.98
CA ALA A 155 -0.78 -9.58 -17.45
C ALA A 155 -2.02 -9.39 -18.35
N SER A 156 -1.91 -8.70 -19.48
CA SER A 156 -3.02 -8.34 -20.40
C SER A 156 -4.12 -7.52 -19.69
N LEU A 157 -3.71 -6.61 -18.80
CA LEU A 157 -4.57 -5.70 -18.06
C LEU A 157 -4.40 -4.27 -18.57
N VAL A 158 -5.45 -3.47 -18.42
CA VAL A 158 -5.46 -2.04 -18.74
C VAL A 158 -5.20 -1.28 -17.42
N LEU A 159 -4.07 -0.59 -17.35
CA LEU A 159 -3.70 0.21 -16.18
C LEU A 159 -4.58 1.46 -16.11
N ASP A 160 -5.46 1.52 -15.11
CA ASP A 160 -6.30 2.71 -14.84
C ASP A 160 -5.53 3.73 -13.97
N ALA A 161 -4.83 3.24 -12.92
CA ALA A 161 -4.10 4.11 -11.99
C ALA A 161 -3.04 3.32 -11.21
N ILE A 162 -2.08 4.08 -10.66
CA ILE A 162 -1.16 3.62 -9.60
C ILE A 162 -1.38 4.56 -8.42
N ASP A 163 -1.72 4.02 -7.26
CA ASP A 163 -1.89 4.75 -6.01
C ASP A 163 -0.81 4.35 -5.00
N TYR A 164 -0.70 5.09 -3.92
CA TYR A 164 0.20 4.84 -2.81
C TYR A 164 -0.60 4.36 -1.59
N SER A 165 -0.12 3.34 -0.90
CA SER A 165 -0.84 2.73 0.24
C SER A 165 -1.17 3.74 1.34
N GLY A 166 -0.25 4.66 1.64
CA GLY A 166 -0.50 5.74 2.59
C GLY A 166 -1.66 6.65 2.19
N ASN A 167 -1.82 6.96 0.90
CA ASN A 167 -2.99 7.71 0.43
C ASN A 167 -4.27 6.88 0.56
N SER A 168 -4.23 5.62 0.17
CA SER A 168 -5.39 4.71 0.27
C SER A 168 -5.85 4.57 1.73
N GLN A 169 -4.92 4.41 2.68
CA GLN A 169 -5.21 4.40 4.12
C GLN A 169 -5.84 5.72 4.58
N TYR A 170 -5.25 6.86 4.21
CA TYR A 170 -5.80 8.17 4.55
C TYR A 170 -7.26 8.32 4.08
N GLN A 171 -7.58 7.88 2.85
CA GLN A 171 -8.96 7.96 2.34
C GLN A 171 -9.96 7.14 3.18
N VAL A 172 -9.52 6.05 3.80
CA VAL A 172 -10.34 5.26 4.75
C VAL A 172 -10.42 5.97 6.09
N LEU A 173 -9.27 6.34 6.67
CA LEU A 173 -9.17 6.93 8.00
C LEU A 173 -9.94 8.25 8.13
N ARG A 174 -9.90 9.11 7.10
CA ARG A 174 -10.63 10.39 7.09
C ARG A 174 -12.15 10.25 7.16
N SER A 175 -12.68 9.06 6.85
CA SER A 175 -14.11 8.75 6.94
C SER A 175 -14.52 8.17 8.28
N MET A 176 -13.57 7.86 9.16
CA MET A 176 -13.85 7.34 10.49
C MET A 176 -14.35 8.45 11.41
N PRO A 177 -15.35 8.19 12.25
CA PRO A 177 -15.87 9.16 13.19
C PRO A 177 -14.85 9.43 14.31
N GLY A 178 -14.75 10.67 14.75
CA GLY A 178 -13.91 11.09 15.88
C GLY A 178 -13.32 12.47 15.69
N ASP A 179 -12.99 13.12 16.79
CA ASP A 179 -12.35 14.45 16.84
C ASP A 179 -11.06 14.45 17.66
N LYS A 180 -10.78 13.33 18.32
CA LYS A 180 -9.59 13.16 19.15
C LYS A 180 -8.36 12.91 18.29
N LEU A 181 -7.19 13.25 18.85
CA LEU A 181 -5.92 12.78 18.30
C LEU A 181 -5.86 11.26 18.43
N THR A 182 -5.76 10.59 17.31
CA THR A 182 -5.75 9.12 17.24
C THR A 182 -4.54 8.68 16.41
N MET A 183 -3.81 7.71 16.94
CA MET A 183 -2.75 7.01 16.23
C MET A 183 -3.31 5.72 15.64
N TYR A 184 -3.14 5.54 14.34
CA TYR A 184 -3.44 4.30 13.63
C TYR A 184 -2.13 3.64 13.23
N VAL A 185 -2.00 2.37 13.60
CA VAL A 185 -0.85 1.53 13.24
C VAL A 185 -1.36 0.41 12.35
N ASP A 186 -0.89 0.37 11.13
CA ASP A 186 -1.20 -0.66 10.15
C ASP A 186 0.04 -1.53 9.92
N VAL A 187 0.03 -2.73 10.48
CA VAL A 187 1.11 -3.71 10.38
C VAL A 187 0.81 -4.64 9.22
N ASN A 188 1.50 -4.45 8.12
CA ASN A 188 1.48 -5.36 6.97
C ASN A 188 2.62 -6.38 7.08
N VAL A 189 2.75 -7.26 6.10
CA VAL A 189 3.79 -8.28 6.07
C VAL A 189 5.19 -7.67 6.09
N GLY A 190 5.53 -6.82 5.15
CA GLY A 190 6.87 -6.23 5.00
C GLY A 190 6.96 -4.76 5.39
N SER A 191 5.87 -4.14 5.85
CA SER A 191 5.88 -2.72 6.21
C SER A 191 4.88 -2.41 7.31
N THR A 192 5.18 -1.37 8.10
CA THR A 192 4.25 -0.82 9.08
C THR A 192 4.03 0.65 8.78
N THR A 193 2.77 1.07 8.70
CA THR A 193 2.41 2.48 8.52
C THR A 193 1.79 3.04 9.78
N VAL A 194 2.36 4.13 10.30
CA VAL A 194 1.82 4.86 11.45
C VAL A 194 1.23 6.17 10.95
N SER A 195 -0.04 6.41 11.29
CA SER A 195 -0.79 7.61 10.91
C SER A 195 -1.36 8.29 12.13
N PHE A 196 -1.10 9.58 12.32
CA PHE A 196 -1.72 10.41 13.34
C PHE A 196 -2.82 11.24 12.69
N MET A 197 -4.05 11.06 13.17
CA MET A 197 -5.24 11.76 12.69
C MET A 197 -5.87 12.59 13.80
N ARG A 198 -6.44 13.73 13.42
CA ARG A 198 -7.39 14.47 14.28
C ARG A 198 -8.68 14.68 13.49
N GLY A 199 -9.69 13.87 13.78
CA GLY A 199 -10.87 13.78 12.92
C GLY A 199 -10.47 13.35 11.50
N PRO A 200 -10.95 14.06 10.47
CA PRO A 200 -10.60 13.76 9.08
C PRO A 200 -9.21 14.25 8.67
N THR A 201 -8.49 14.98 9.54
CA THR A 201 -7.22 15.62 9.20
C THR A 201 -6.05 14.72 9.51
N LEU A 202 -5.24 14.42 8.50
CA LEU A 202 -3.95 13.73 8.65
C LEU A 202 -2.92 14.74 9.18
N LEU A 203 -2.28 14.42 10.31
CA LEU A 203 -1.24 15.26 10.92
C LEU A 203 0.16 14.76 10.60
N LEU A 204 0.34 13.44 10.53
CA LEU A 204 1.61 12.80 10.22
C LEU A 204 1.34 11.40 9.71
N GLN A 205 2.08 10.97 8.71
CA GLN A 205 2.13 9.59 8.28
C GLN A 205 3.57 9.18 8.00
N ARG A 206 3.95 7.99 8.48
CA ARG A 206 5.27 7.40 8.22
C ARG A 206 5.11 5.92 7.93
N MET A 207 5.86 5.44 6.96
CA MET A 207 6.01 4.03 6.64
C MET A 207 7.40 3.56 7.04
N PHE A 208 7.46 2.38 7.61
CA PHE A 208 8.67 1.68 8.06
C PHE A 208 8.77 0.36 7.32
N ASN A 209 9.99 -0.04 6.93
CA ASN A 209 10.26 -1.27 6.18
C ASN A 209 10.45 -2.48 7.10
N PHE A 210 9.50 -2.68 7.99
CA PHE A 210 9.38 -3.91 8.78
C PHE A 210 7.91 -4.14 9.06
N GLY A 211 7.54 -5.39 9.26
CA GLY A 211 6.16 -5.80 9.44
C GLY A 211 6.04 -7.17 10.09
N GLY A 212 4.92 -7.83 9.88
CA GLY A 212 4.61 -9.13 10.44
C GLY A 212 5.47 -10.30 9.93
N ASP A 213 6.34 -10.08 8.95
CA ASP A 213 7.18 -11.14 8.35
C ASP A 213 8.11 -11.80 9.39
N GLU A 214 8.55 -11.06 10.40
CA GLU A 214 9.33 -11.60 11.52
C GLU A 214 8.55 -12.69 12.29
N LEU A 215 7.29 -12.40 12.64
CA LEU A 215 6.43 -13.37 13.34
C LEU A 215 6.07 -14.56 12.43
N ILE A 216 5.79 -14.31 11.16
CA ILE A 216 5.49 -15.36 10.18
C ILE A 216 6.70 -16.28 10.01
N THR A 217 7.90 -15.71 9.93
CA THR A 217 9.15 -16.46 9.81
C THR A 217 9.43 -17.28 11.06
N ALA A 218 9.22 -16.71 12.26
CA ALA A 218 9.35 -17.44 13.51
C ALA A 218 8.36 -18.63 13.59
N ALA A 219 7.09 -18.40 13.25
CA ALA A 219 6.07 -19.44 13.21
C ALA A 219 6.42 -20.56 12.22
N ARG A 220 6.93 -20.22 11.05
CA ARG A 220 7.39 -21.18 10.04
C ARG A 220 8.55 -22.03 10.56
N THR A 221 9.53 -21.41 11.16
CA THR A 221 10.70 -22.11 11.73
C THR A 221 10.29 -23.07 12.85
N ALA A 222 9.43 -22.61 13.76
CA ALA A 222 8.93 -23.42 14.87
C ALA A 222 8.08 -24.63 14.41
N SER A 223 7.39 -24.51 13.27
CA SER A 223 6.61 -25.62 12.67
C SER A 223 7.42 -26.59 11.81
N GLY A 224 8.75 -26.49 11.81
CA GLY A 224 9.65 -27.39 11.10
C GLY A 224 10.20 -26.86 9.78
N GLY A 225 9.81 -25.66 9.34
CA GLY A 225 10.36 -24.98 8.17
C GLY A 225 9.82 -25.42 6.81
N ASP A 226 9.13 -26.55 6.74
CA ASP A 226 8.71 -27.18 5.47
C ASP A 226 7.38 -26.66 4.93
N GLY A 227 6.63 -25.89 5.73
CA GLY A 227 5.33 -25.32 5.37
C GLY A 227 5.45 -24.18 4.35
N SER A 228 4.37 -23.99 3.58
CA SER A 228 4.23 -22.84 2.68
C SER A 228 4.17 -21.52 3.47
N TYR A 229 4.48 -20.40 2.81
CA TYR A 229 4.39 -19.09 3.44
C TYR A 229 2.95 -18.76 3.91
N LEU A 230 1.93 -19.23 3.15
CA LEU A 230 0.53 -19.03 3.52
C LEU A 230 0.14 -19.81 4.78
N GLU A 231 0.60 -21.05 4.92
CA GLU A 231 0.37 -21.84 6.14
C GLU A 231 1.02 -21.18 7.36
N ALA A 232 2.23 -20.64 7.21
CA ALA A 232 2.90 -19.88 8.26
C ALA A 232 2.16 -18.57 8.60
N LEU A 233 1.64 -17.88 7.60
CA LEU A 233 0.79 -16.69 7.81
C LEU A 233 -0.49 -17.03 8.56
N GLU A 234 -1.20 -18.09 8.17
CA GLU A 234 -2.40 -18.56 8.86
C GLU A 234 -2.11 -18.93 10.30
N LEU A 235 -0.97 -19.60 10.53
CA LEU A 235 -0.52 -19.94 11.87
C LEU A 235 -0.21 -18.70 12.72
N ALA A 236 0.48 -17.71 12.14
CA ALA A 236 0.81 -16.45 12.83
C ALA A 236 -0.44 -15.61 13.17
N CYS A 237 -1.52 -15.76 12.41
CA CYS A 237 -2.80 -15.09 12.64
C CYS A 237 -3.73 -15.83 13.64
N ASP A 238 -3.38 -17.03 14.06
CA ASP A 238 -4.17 -17.84 15.00
C ASP A 238 -3.41 -17.95 16.34
N GLU A 239 -3.83 -17.14 17.32
CA GLU A 239 -3.18 -17.07 18.63
C GLU A 239 -3.08 -18.44 19.33
N THR A 240 -4.14 -19.26 19.22
CA THR A 240 -4.18 -20.58 19.87
C THR A 240 -3.19 -21.55 19.22
N ARG A 241 -3.15 -21.59 17.91
CA ARG A 241 -2.22 -22.46 17.15
C ARG A 241 -0.79 -21.99 17.31
N LEU A 242 -0.58 -20.66 17.27
CA LEU A 242 0.75 -20.05 17.44
C LEU A 242 1.33 -20.38 18.80
N ALA A 243 0.55 -20.27 19.89
CA ALA A 243 0.97 -20.63 21.25
C ALA A 243 1.31 -22.13 21.41
N GLY A 244 0.80 -22.98 20.51
CA GLY A 244 1.11 -24.41 20.49
C GLY A 244 2.45 -24.77 19.83
N VAL A 245 3.05 -23.86 19.07
CA VAL A 245 4.28 -24.11 18.30
C VAL A 245 5.40 -23.13 18.61
N LEU A 246 5.10 -21.93 19.06
CA LEU A 246 6.06 -20.88 19.37
C LEU A 246 6.13 -20.70 20.89
N SER A 247 7.33 -20.75 21.47
CA SER A 247 7.50 -20.45 22.89
C SER A 247 7.17 -18.97 23.16
N ASP A 248 6.81 -18.66 24.41
CA ASP A 248 6.57 -17.26 24.81
C ASP A 248 7.81 -16.39 24.58
N GLU A 249 9.01 -16.92 24.82
CA GLU A 249 10.28 -16.24 24.60
C GLU A 249 10.50 -15.91 23.10
N ASP A 250 10.31 -16.88 22.20
CA ASP A 250 10.48 -16.67 20.76
C ASP A 250 9.42 -15.71 20.20
N ARG A 251 8.19 -15.77 20.72
CA ARG A 251 7.12 -14.85 20.35
C ARG A 251 7.43 -13.43 20.80
N ASP A 252 7.87 -13.26 22.05
CA ASP A 252 8.21 -11.96 22.61
C ASP A 252 9.44 -11.36 21.91
N ASP A 253 10.42 -12.18 21.51
CA ASP A 253 11.56 -11.75 20.71
C ASP A 253 11.11 -11.27 19.30
N ALA A 254 10.23 -12.01 18.63
CA ALA A 254 9.68 -11.60 17.31
C ALA A 254 8.88 -10.30 17.42
N ILE A 255 8.06 -10.15 18.46
CA ILE A 255 7.30 -8.91 18.73
C ILE A 255 8.25 -7.76 19.08
N SER A 256 9.29 -8.03 19.90
CA SER A 256 10.29 -7.03 20.28
C SER A 256 11.02 -6.48 19.05
N ARG A 257 11.40 -7.32 18.10
CA ARG A 257 12.00 -6.88 16.82
C ARG A 257 11.04 -6.01 16.01
N LEU A 258 9.76 -6.37 15.97
CA LEU A 258 8.74 -5.55 15.34
C LEU A 258 8.63 -4.17 16.01
N VAL A 259 8.59 -4.12 17.34
CA VAL A 259 8.42 -2.88 18.12
C VAL A 259 9.68 -2.01 18.08
N THR A 260 10.89 -2.60 18.14
CA THR A 260 12.15 -1.85 18.09
C THR A 260 12.48 -1.30 16.72
N GLY A 261 11.85 -1.80 15.67
CA GLY A 261 11.93 -1.27 14.31
C GLY A 261 11.06 -0.02 14.08
N ILE A 262 10.07 0.25 14.97
CA ILE A 262 9.22 1.46 14.91
C ILE A 262 9.88 2.62 15.61
#